data_86eb1c7a0573dc0505d4dca7f02d853c
#
_entry.id   86eb1c7a0573dc0505d4dca7f02d853c
#
_cell.length_a   1.000
_cell.length_b   1.000
_cell.length_c   1.000
_cell.angle_alpha   90.00
_cell.angle_beta   90.00
_cell.angle_gamma   90.00
#
_symmetry.space_group_name_H-M   'P 1'
#
loop_
_entity.id
_entity.type
_entity.pdbx_description
1 polymer ?
#
loop_
_entity_poly.entity_id
_entity_poly.type
_entity_poly.pdbx_seq_one_letter_code
_entity_poly.pdbx_strand_id
1 'polypeptide(L)'
;LTEADFQGFEKKFRELVKNADVVSMSGSVPKGLDGTAYQRLVRIVKEAGKPVILDTSGKLLEMGIEACPTLIKPNIDEIRMLTGKQCDDIQDIIEAAKTIHAKGVDIVAVSLGADGSIAVGEEGIFRAVVPKIDAVNTVGCGDSMIAGFALGLSEGLTLEETLRRASAISAASA
;
A
#
# COMPACT_ATOMS: atom_id res chain seq x y z
N LEU A 1 1.56 11.28 22.14
CA LEU A 1 2.16 9.99 22.45
C LEU A 1 3.64 10.20 22.74
N THR A 2 4.17 9.56 23.76
CA THR A 2 5.61 9.62 24.06
C THR A 2 6.37 8.48 23.36
N GLU A 3 7.70 8.59 23.27
CA GLU A 3 8.53 7.51 22.75
C GLU A 3 8.40 6.21 23.59
N ALA A 4 8.27 6.35 24.92
CA ALA A 4 8.06 5.19 25.81
C ALA A 4 6.73 4.47 25.53
N ASP A 5 5.66 5.22 25.25
CA ASP A 5 4.37 4.66 24.86
C ASP A 5 4.49 3.89 23.53
N PHE A 6 5.24 4.45 22.56
CA PHE A 6 5.44 3.82 21.28
C PHE A 6 6.28 2.55 21.37
N GLN A 7 7.32 2.54 22.20
CA GLN A 7 8.10 1.32 22.48
C GLN A 7 7.24 0.23 23.13
N GLY A 8 6.34 0.62 24.04
CA GLY A 8 5.36 -0.31 24.61
C GLY A 8 4.43 -0.91 23.55
N PHE A 9 3.96 -0.07 22.62
CA PHE A 9 3.17 -0.51 21.46
C PHE A 9 3.97 -1.46 20.55
N GLU A 10 5.22 -1.12 20.19
CA GLU A 10 6.06 -1.99 19.36
C GLU A 10 6.27 -3.38 19.97
N LYS A 11 6.47 -3.44 21.30
CA LYS A 11 6.57 -4.73 21.99
C LYS A 11 5.32 -5.58 21.80
N LYS A 12 4.13 -4.99 21.98
CA LYS A 12 2.86 -5.68 21.78
C LYS A 12 2.63 -6.04 20.31
N PHE A 13 2.97 -5.12 19.41
CA PHE A 13 2.88 -5.31 17.96
C PHE A 13 3.72 -6.50 17.48
N ARG A 14 4.97 -6.65 17.95
CA ARG A 14 5.83 -7.82 17.67
C ARG A 14 5.20 -9.14 18.08
N GLU A 15 4.46 -9.18 19.18
CA GLU A 15 3.74 -10.38 19.61
C GLU A 15 2.60 -10.73 18.67
N LEU A 16 1.81 -9.72 18.25
CA LEU A 16 0.65 -9.91 17.38
C LEU A 16 1.06 -10.31 15.94
N VAL A 17 2.09 -9.69 15.40
CA VAL A 17 2.59 -9.96 14.04
C VAL A 17 2.94 -11.44 13.83
N LYS A 18 3.40 -12.14 14.86
CA LYS A 18 3.75 -13.58 14.78
C LYS A 18 2.59 -14.45 14.31
N ASN A 19 1.37 -14.07 14.67
CA ASN A 19 0.14 -14.83 14.39
C ASN A 19 -0.65 -14.26 13.20
N ALA A 20 -0.13 -13.23 12.54
CA ALA A 20 -0.76 -12.63 11.37
C ALA A 20 -0.29 -13.33 10.08
N ASP A 21 -1.17 -13.44 9.09
CA ASP A 21 -0.79 -13.85 7.75
C ASP A 21 -0.30 -12.65 6.93
N VAL A 22 -0.95 -11.50 7.10
CA VAL A 22 -0.62 -10.21 6.46
C VAL A 22 -0.85 -9.10 7.49
N VAL A 23 -0.04 -8.05 7.44
CA VAL A 23 -0.22 -6.86 8.27
C VAL A 23 -0.52 -5.66 7.36
N SER A 24 -1.63 -4.98 7.61
CA SER A 24 -1.97 -3.72 6.94
C SER A 24 -1.87 -2.56 7.93
N MET A 25 -1.25 -1.49 7.50
CA MET A 25 -1.10 -0.24 8.26
C MET A 25 -1.57 0.91 7.40
N SER A 26 -2.60 1.64 7.87
CA SER A 26 -3.23 2.72 7.12
C SER A 26 -3.39 3.98 7.95
N GLY A 27 -3.46 5.12 7.27
CA GLY A 27 -3.79 6.42 7.86
C GLY A 27 -2.58 7.19 8.41
N SER A 28 -2.84 8.04 9.39
CA SER A 28 -1.85 8.91 10.03
C SER A 28 -1.36 8.37 11.37
N VAL A 29 -0.24 8.89 11.83
CA VAL A 29 0.28 8.58 13.17
C VAL A 29 -0.16 9.64 14.20
N PRO A 30 -0.31 9.27 15.49
CA PRO A 30 -0.64 10.22 16.55
C PRO A 30 0.39 11.34 16.68
N LYS A 31 -0.06 12.51 17.18
CA LYS A 31 0.85 13.61 17.54
C LYS A 31 1.90 13.12 18.55
N GLY A 32 3.14 13.55 18.35
CA GLY A 32 4.29 13.16 19.18
C GLY A 32 5.13 12.02 18.59
N LEU A 33 4.66 11.37 17.53
CA LEU A 33 5.46 10.48 16.71
C LEU A 33 5.87 11.19 15.41
N ASP A 34 7.03 10.85 14.92
CA ASP A 34 7.56 11.38 13.67
C ASP A 34 7.34 10.41 12.48
N GLY A 35 7.86 10.79 11.31
CA GLY A 35 7.74 9.98 10.10
C GLY A 35 8.38 8.60 10.18
N THR A 36 9.23 8.32 11.19
CA THR A 36 9.90 7.02 11.35
C THR A 36 9.00 5.93 11.93
N ALA A 37 7.84 6.30 12.48
CA ALA A 37 6.94 5.35 13.13
C ALA A 37 6.57 4.19 12.20
N TYR A 38 6.08 4.49 10.98
CA TYR A 38 5.76 3.44 10.02
C TYR A 38 7.00 2.68 9.54
N GLN A 39 8.13 3.35 9.35
CA GLN A 39 9.38 2.69 9.00
C GLN A 39 9.78 1.63 10.04
N ARG A 40 9.64 1.96 11.34
CA ARG A 40 9.92 1.03 12.45
C ARG A 40 8.94 -0.16 12.44
N LEU A 41 7.65 0.11 12.26
CA LEU A 41 6.62 -0.93 12.23
C LEU A 41 6.77 -1.86 11.01
N VAL A 42 7.05 -1.33 9.82
CA VAL A 42 7.34 -2.12 8.62
C VAL A 42 8.51 -3.07 8.86
N ARG A 43 9.62 -2.58 9.45
CA ARG A 43 10.76 -3.41 9.80
C ARG A 43 10.39 -4.57 10.72
N ILE A 44 9.56 -4.32 11.75
CA ILE A 44 9.09 -5.36 12.66
C ILE A 44 8.33 -6.46 11.91
N VAL A 45 7.49 -6.11 10.94
CA VAL A 45 6.73 -7.08 10.15
C VAL A 45 7.64 -7.87 9.22
N LYS A 46 8.56 -7.17 8.53
CA LYS A 46 9.55 -7.80 7.63
C LYS A 46 10.49 -8.75 8.41
N GLU A 47 10.96 -8.37 9.60
CA GLU A 47 11.77 -9.23 10.49
C GLU A 47 11.03 -10.52 10.89
N ALA A 48 9.70 -10.46 10.99
CA ALA A 48 8.86 -11.64 11.25
C ALA A 48 8.56 -12.48 9.99
N GLY A 49 9.07 -12.09 8.83
CA GLY A 49 8.85 -12.77 7.55
C GLY A 49 7.41 -12.67 7.05
N LYS A 50 6.68 -11.61 7.44
CA LYS A 50 5.28 -11.43 7.07
C LYS A 50 5.09 -10.36 6.00
N PRO A 51 4.12 -10.52 5.08
CA PRO A 51 3.75 -9.45 4.15
C PRO A 51 3.21 -8.24 4.91
N VAL A 52 3.59 -7.05 4.45
CA VAL A 52 3.15 -5.78 5.02
C VAL A 52 2.64 -4.83 3.93
N ILE A 53 1.43 -4.33 4.13
CA ILE A 53 0.81 -3.32 3.29
C ILE A 53 0.88 -1.98 4.03
N LEU A 54 1.39 -0.96 3.35
CA LEU A 54 1.46 0.40 3.88
C LEU A 54 0.62 1.35 3.01
N ASP A 55 -0.46 1.88 3.57
CA ASP A 55 -1.37 2.83 2.94
C ASP A 55 -1.45 4.13 3.75
N THR A 56 -0.53 5.02 3.48
CA THR A 56 -0.42 6.33 4.12
C THR A 56 0.07 7.36 3.09
N SER A 57 0.23 8.60 3.47
CA SER A 57 0.53 9.69 2.54
C SER A 57 1.72 10.56 3.00
N GLY A 58 2.21 11.38 2.08
CA GLY A 58 3.22 12.39 2.33
C GLY A 58 4.50 11.82 2.94
N LYS A 59 5.05 12.52 3.94
CA LYS A 59 6.32 12.14 4.57
C LYS A 59 6.28 10.76 5.25
N LEU A 60 5.11 10.33 5.76
CA LEU A 60 4.96 9.01 6.37
C LEU A 60 5.15 7.89 5.35
N LEU A 61 4.60 8.08 4.14
CA LEU A 61 4.77 7.12 3.04
C LEU A 61 6.22 7.13 2.54
N GLU A 62 6.79 8.31 2.31
CA GLU A 62 8.18 8.46 1.87
C GLU A 62 9.16 7.72 2.80
N MET A 63 9.06 7.95 4.12
CA MET A 63 9.91 7.29 5.11
C MET A 63 9.58 5.81 5.27
N GLY A 64 8.30 5.43 5.16
CA GLY A 64 7.87 4.05 5.23
C GLY A 64 8.41 3.17 4.09
N ILE A 65 8.52 3.74 2.88
CA ILE A 65 9.11 3.08 1.70
C ILE A 65 10.56 2.66 1.94
N GLU A 66 11.34 3.42 2.73
CA GLU A 66 12.73 3.06 3.06
C GLU A 66 12.87 1.74 3.84
N ALA A 67 11.78 1.26 4.45
CA ALA A 67 11.75 -0.06 5.10
C ALA A 67 11.28 -1.19 4.15
N CYS A 68 11.09 -0.89 2.86
CA CYS A 68 10.73 -1.84 1.82
C CYS A 68 9.48 -2.66 2.17
N PRO A 69 8.30 -2.04 2.34
CA PRO A 69 7.05 -2.76 2.55
C PRO A 69 6.75 -3.69 1.37
N THR A 70 5.99 -4.76 1.61
CA THR A 70 5.56 -5.68 0.55
C THR A 70 4.67 -4.97 -0.47
N LEU A 71 3.74 -4.12 -0.01
CA LEU A 71 2.86 -3.40 -0.91
C LEU A 71 2.62 -1.97 -0.40
N ILE A 72 2.61 -1.02 -1.34
CA ILE A 72 2.07 0.32 -1.14
C ILE A 72 0.99 0.60 -2.19
N LYS A 73 0.03 1.48 -1.82
CA LYS A 73 -1.07 1.85 -2.73
C LYS A 73 -1.18 3.38 -2.90
N PRO A 74 -0.24 4.05 -3.55
CA PRO A 74 -0.37 5.47 -3.83
C PRO A 74 -1.46 5.75 -4.88
N ASN A 75 -2.06 6.94 -4.80
CA ASN A 75 -2.80 7.53 -5.90
C ASN A 75 -1.85 8.31 -6.84
N ILE A 76 -2.39 8.91 -7.90
CA ILE A 76 -1.60 9.65 -8.90
C ILE A 76 -0.86 10.83 -8.27
N ASP A 77 -1.47 11.57 -7.35
CA ASP A 77 -0.83 12.73 -6.73
C ASP A 77 0.29 12.30 -5.77
N GLU A 78 0.08 11.24 -5.04
CA GLU A 78 1.08 10.66 -4.14
C GLU A 78 2.30 10.12 -4.91
N ILE A 79 2.08 9.42 -6.03
CA ILE A 79 3.20 8.89 -6.82
C ILE A 79 3.99 10.01 -7.51
N ARG A 80 3.31 11.10 -7.94
CA ARG A 80 3.97 12.33 -8.41
C ARG A 80 4.87 12.93 -7.34
N MET A 81 4.37 13.08 -6.11
CA MET A 81 5.14 13.63 -4.99
C MET A 81 6.35 12.76 -4.65
N LEU A 82 6.19 11.43 -4.62
CA LEU A 82 7.24 10.48 -4.27
C LEU A 82 8.38 10.40 -5.30
N THR A 83 8.07 10.66 -6.57
CA THR A 83 9.02 10.45 -7.68
C THR A 83 9.46 11.74 -8.37
N GLY A 84 8.74 12.84 -8.18
CA GLY A 84 8.94 14.09 -8.92
C GLY A 84 8.56 14.01 -10.40
N LYS A 85 7.94 12.91 -10.84
CA LYS A 85 7.51 12.72 -12.24
C LYS A 85 6.12 13.31 -12.47
N GLN A 86 5.81 13.74 -13.70
CA GLN A 86 4.52 14.37 -14.02
C GLN A 86 3.33 13.39 -13.98
N CYS A 87 3.52 12.15 -14.45
CA CYS A 87 2.45 11.13 -14.52
C CYS A 87 1.23 11.61 -15.33
N ASP A 88 1.47 12.13 -16.54
CA ASP A 88 0.41 12.65 -17.39
C ASP A 88 -0.30 11.55 -18.17
N ASP A 89 0.35 10.44 -18.39
CA ASP A 89 -0.21 9.26 -19.03
C ASP A 89 0.09 7.95 -18.26
N ILE A 90 -0.46 6.86 -18.75
CA ILE A 90 -0.30 5.52 -18.16
C ILE A 90 1.17 5.08 -18.15
N GLN A 91 1.93 5.41 -19.17
CA GLN A 91 3.34 5.02 -19.26
C GLN A 91 4.18 5.77 -18.22
N ASP A 92 3.92 7.05 -18.01
CA ASP A 92 4.57 7.86 -16.97
C ASP A 92 4.29 7.29 -15.57
N ILE A 93 3.04 6.88 -15.31
CA ILE A 93 2.63 6.26 -14.05
C ILE A 93 3.37 4.93 -13.84
N ILE A 94 3.48 4.11 -14.87
CA ILE A 94 4.23 2.85 -14.83
C ILE A 94 5.70 3.11 -14.51
N GLU A 95 6.33 4.06 -15.16
CA GLU A 95 7.74 4.40 -14.93
C GLU A 95 7.97 5.00 -13.52
N ALA A 96 6.99 5.74 -12.99
CA ALA A 96 7.02 6.21 -11.62
C ALA A 96 6.92 5.03 -10.63
N ALA A 97 5.98 4.10 -10.87
CA ALA A 97 5.82 2.91 -10.05
C ALA A 97 7.07 2.01 -10.07
N LYS A 98 7.68 1.80 -11.24
CA LYS A 98 8.97 1.08 -11.37
C LYS A 98 10.09 1.73 -10.57
N THR A 99 10.14 3.07 -10.53
CA THR A 99 11.14 3.80 -9.76
C THR A 99 11.03 3.50 -8.26
N ILE A 100 9.79 3.36 -7.75
CA ILE A 100 9.56 3.00 -6.35
C ILE A 100 9.81 1.50 -6.12
N HIS A 101 9.36 0.63 -7.03
CA HIS A 101 9.64 -0.81 -6.97
C HIS A 101 11.15 -1.08 -6.91
N ALA A 102 11.95 -0.37 -7.69
CA ALA A 102 13.41 -0.48 -7.67
C ALA A 102 14.06 -0.04 -6.35
N LYS A 103 13.35 0.67 -5.46
CA LYS A 103 13.81 0.97 -4.10
C LYS A 103 13.59 -0.19 -3.11
N GLY A 104 13.02 -1.31 -3.56
CA GLY A 104 12.80 -2.52 -2.76
C GLY A 104 11.38 -2.73 -2.26
N VAL A 105 10.40 -1.97 -2.75
CA VAL A 105 8.98 -2.25 -2.53
C VAL A 105 8.56 -3.39 -3.46
N ASP A 106 8.04 -4.50 -2.93
CA ASP A 106 7.75 -5.68 -3.75
C ASP A 106 6.60 -5.43 -4.75
N ILE A 107 5.56 -4.70 -4.35
CA ILE A 107 4.39 -4.36 -5.18
C ILE A 107 4.04 -2.87 -5.01
N VAL A 108 3.96 -2.16 -6.12
CA VAL A 108 3.45 -0.78 -6.18
C VAL A 108 2.12 -0.77 -6.93
N ALA A 109 1.02 -0.58 -6.19
CA ALA A 109 -0.34 -0.57 -6.74
C ALA A 109 -0.85 0.88 -6.82
N VAL A 110 -0.88 1.45 -8.01
CA VAL A 110 -1.33 2.84 -8.21
C VAL A 110 -2.83 2.87 -8.49
N SER A 111 -3.60 3.57 -7.66
CA SER A 111 -5.03 3.79 -7.88
C SER A 111 -5.27 4.96 -8.84
N LEU A 112 -6.14 4.74 -9.85
CA LEU A 112 -6.47 5.69 -10.91
C LEU A 112 -7.92 6.19 -10.80
N GLY A 113 -8.57 6.01 -9.65
CA GLY A 113 -9.99 6.34 -9.47
C GLY A 113 -10.89 5.52 -10.40
N ALA A 114 -11.73 6.19 -11.18
CA ALA A 114 -12.66 5.54 -12.12
C ALA A 114 -11.95 4.78 -13.27
N ASP A 115 -10.68 5.06 -13.53
CA ASP A 115 -9.88 4.39 -14.56
C ASP A 115 -9.24 3.08 -14.07
N GLY A 116 -9.54 2.67 -12.84
CA GLY A 116 -9.09 1.42 -12.25
C GLY A 116 -7.76 1.54 -11.51
N SER A 117 -6.81 0.66 -11.79
CA SER A 117 -5.53 0.61 -11.09
C SER A 117 -4.44 -0.08 -11.91
N ILE A 118 -3.17 0.20 -11.54
CA ILE A 118 -1.98 -0.44 -12.11
C ILE A 118 -1.19 -1.04 -10.95
N ALA A 119 -0.70 -2.27 -11.12
CA ALA A 119 0.25 -2.87 -10.19
C ALA A 119 1.56 -3.21 -10.91
N VAL A 120 2.67 -2.87 -10.28
CA VAL A 120 4.02 -3.17 -10.71
C VAL A 120 4.70 -4.02 -9.65
N GLY A 121 5.25 -5.16 -10.03
CA GLY A 121 5.98 -6.06 -9.15
C GLY A 121 6.89 -6.98 -9.95
N GLU A 122 7.53 -7.96 -9.29
CA GLU A 122 8.44 -8.92 -9.94
C GLU A 122 7.75 -9.75 -11.03
N GLU A 123 6.47 -10.13 -10.83
CA GLU A 123 5.68 -10.89 -11.82
C GLU A 123 5.36 -10.09 -13.08
N GLY A 124 5.53 -8.77 -13.07
CA GLY A 124 5.25 -7.91 -14.22
C GLY A 124 4.42 -6.68 -13.89
N ILE A 125 3.76 -6.17 -14.93
CA ILE A 125 2.93 -4.97 -14.87
C ILE A 125 1.51 -5.35 -15.29
N PHE A 126 0.55 -5.10 -14.42
CA PHE A 126 -0.85 -5.41 -14.66
C PHE A 126 -1.71 -4.17 -14.52
N ARG A 127 -2.72 -4.06 -15.36
CA ARG A 127 -3.74 -3.00 -15.28
C ARG A 127 -5.10 -3.63 -15.08
N ALA A 128 -5.79 -3.22 -14.03
CA ALA A 128 -7.19 -3.53 -13.83
C ALA A 128 -8.06 -2.35 -14.31
N VAL A 129 -8.98 -2.64 -15.21
CA VAL A 129 -10.00 -1.68 -15.65
C VAL A 129 -11.32 -2.08 -14.99
N VAL A 130 -11.95 -1.15 -14.28
CA VAL A 130 -13.24 -1.38 -13.65
C VAL A 130 -14.38 -0.96 -14.57
N PRO A 131 -15.55 -1.63 -14.50
CA PRO A 131 -16.72 -1.21 -15.26
C PRO A 131 -17.14 0.20 -14.81
N LYS A 132 -17.74 0.97 -15.73
CA LYS A 132 -18.37 2.24 -15.37
C LYS A 132 -19.55 1.96 -14.46
N ILE A 133 -19.54 2.57 -13.30
CA ILE A 133 -20.60 2.49 -12.30
C ILE A 133 -21.04 3.91 -11.93
N ASP A 134 -22.29 4.05 -11.53
CA ASP A 134 -22.78 5.28 -10.93
C ASP A 134 -22.43 5.25 -9.44
N ALA A 135 -21.21 5.72 -9.11
CA ALA A 135 -20.71 5.71 -7.75
C ALA A 135 -21.61 6.58 -6.84
N VAL A 136 -22.08 6.00 -5.74
CA VAL A 136 -22.87 6.71 -4.73
C VAL A 136 -21.95 7.38 -3.70
N ASN A 137 -20.90 6.69 -3.30
CA ASN A 137 -19.93 7.20 -2.35
C ASN A 137 -18.58 6.48 -2.48
N THR A 138 -17.55 7.19 -2.86
CA THR A 138 -16.20 6.63 -3.04
C THR A 138 -15.35 6.58 -1.77
N VAL A 139 -15.88 7.06 -0.63
CA VAL A 139 -15.18 6.97 0.67
C VAL A 139 -15.06 5.51 1.08
N GLY A 140 -13.84 5.08 1.40
CA GLY A 140 -13.56 3.70 1.79
C GLY A 140 -13.22 2.75 0.63
N CYS A 141 -13.36 3.16 -0.64
CA CYS A 141 -12.95 2.32 -1.77
C CYS A 141 -11.45 1.98 -1.71
N GLY A 142 -10.62 2.92 -1.27
CA GLY A 142 -9.19 2.68 -1.03
C GLY A 142 -8.95 1.61 0.03
N ASP A 143 -9.66 1.69 1.16
CA ASP A 143 -9.53 0.72 2.25
C ASP A 143 -10.05 -0.66 1.81
N SER A 144 -11.14 -0.68 1.05
CA SER A 144 -11.69 -1.91 0.45
C SER A 144 -10.69 -2.57 -0.52
N MET A 145 -9.96 -1.76 -1.28
CA MET A 145 -8.89 -2.24 -2.16
C MET A 145 -7.72 -2.83 -1.35
N ILE A 146 -7.33 -2.19 -0.23
CA ILE A 146 -6.31 -2.73 0.69
C ILE A 146 -6.75 -4.08 1.26
N ALA A 147 -8.02 -4.21 1.66
CA ALA A 147 -8.55 -5.49 2.14
C ALA A 147 -8.46 -6.58 1.06
N GLY A 148 -8.76 -6.25 -0.20
CA GLY A 148 -8.61 -7.15 -1.34
C GLY A 148 -7.16 -7.58 -1.58
N PHE A 149 -6.20 -6.67 -1.47
CA PHE A 149 -4.77 -7.00 -1.53
C PHE A 149 -4.35 -7.89 -0.38
N ALA A 150 -4.79 -7.59 0.85
CA ALA A 150 -4.46 -8.40 2.03
C ALA A 150 -4.95 -9.84 1.88
N LEU A 151 -6.19 -10.03 1.39
CA LEU A 151 -6.73 -11.36 1.08
C LEU A 151 -5.89 -12.09 0.03
N GLY A 152 -5.57 -11.44 -1.09
CA GLY A 152 -4.76 -12.03 -2.15
C GLY A 152 -3.38 -12.47 -1.66
N LEU A 153 -2.70 -11.61 -0.88
CA LEU A 153 -1.40 -11.94 -0.28
C LEU A 153 -1.49 -13.09 0.73
N SER A 154 -2.55 -13.12 1.55
CA SER A 154 -2.74 -14.18 2.55
C SER A 154 -3.02 -15.55 1.92
N GLU A 155 -3.66 -15.56 0.75
CA GLU A 155 -3.98 -16.77 -0.01
C GLU A 155 -2.85 -17.19 -0.98
N GLY A 156 -1.79 -16.39 -1.10
CA GLY A 156 -0.67 -16.66 -2.01
C GLY A 156 -1.05 -16.58 -3.49
N LEU A 157 -2.01 -15.69 -3.84
CA LEU A 157 -2.41 -15.49 -5.23
C LEU A 157 -1.32 -14.75 -6.01
N THR A 158 -1.33 -14.93 -7.34
CA THR A 158 -0.50 -14.14 -8.25
C THR A 158 -0.84 -12.65 -8.16
N LEU A 159 0.08 -11.80 -8.59
CA LEU A 159 -0.15 -10.34 -8.61
C LEU A 159 -1.36 -9.97 -9.47
N GLU A 160 -1.54 -10.64 -10.62
CA GLU A 160 -2.69 -10.42 -11.50
C GLU A 160 -4.01 -10.74 -10.80
N GLU A 161 -4.12 -11.91 -10.17
CA GLU A 161 -5.33 -12.34 -9.45
C GLU A 161 -5.62 -11.45 -8.25
N THR A 162 -4.57 -11.07 -7.51
CA THR A 162 -4.66 -10.18 -6.36
C THR A 162 -5.16 -8.80 -6.78
N LEU A 163 -4.59 -8.21 -7.85
CA LEU A 163 -5.02 -6.91 -8.38
C LEU A 163 -6.47 -6.96 -8.87
N ARG A 164 -6.85 -8.01 -9.60
CA ARG A 164 -8.22 -8.20 -10.09
C ARG A 164 -9.21 -8.25 -8.94
N ARG A 165 -8.93 -9.02 -7.89
CA ARG A 165 -9.76 -9.13 -6.69
C ARG A 165 -9.85 -7.79 -5.95
N ALA A 166 -8.73 -7.14 -5.69
CA ALA A 166 -8.69 -5.86 -4.99
C ALA A 166 -9.48 -4.77 -5.73
N SER A 167 -9.34 -4.72 -7.06
CA SER A 167 -10.08 -3.76 -7.90
C SER A 167 -11.57 -4.04 -7.93
N ALA A 168 -11.98 -5.31 -7.95
CA ALA A 168 -13.38 -5.71 -7.92
C ALA A 168 -14.04 -5.34 -6.57
N ILE A 169 -13.36 -5.61 -5.44
CA ILE A 169 -13.85 -5.25 -4.11
C ILE A 169 -13.95 -3.73 -3.96
N SER A 170 -12.95 -2.99 -4.43
CA SER A 170 -12.96 -1.52 -4.43
C SER A 170 -14.13 -0.96 -5.24
N ALA A 171 -14.36 -1.47 -6.46
CA ALA A 171 -15.46 -1.03 -7.31
C ALA A 171 -16.85 -1.38 -6.72
N ALA A 172 -16.96 -2.52 -6.03
CA ALA A 172 -18.20 -2.93 -5.39
C ALA A 172 -18.53 -2.11 -4.13
N SER A 173 -17.58 -1.35 -3.60
CA SER A 173 -17.76 -0.47 -2.42
C SER A 173 -18.04 1.00 -2.79
N ALA A 174 -18.06 1.35 -4.07
CA ALA A 174 -18.35 2.70 -4.57
C ALA A 174 -19.85 2.89 -4.81
#